data_8a014cf3c7333e07c63c97db0bfeefec
#
_entry.id   8a014cf3c7333e07c63c97db0bfeefec
#
_cell.length_a   1.000
_cell.length_b   1.000
_cell.length_c   1.000
_cell.angle_alpha   90.00
_cell.angle_beta   90.00
_cell.angle_gamma   90.00
#
_symmetry.space_group_name_H-M   'P 1'
#
loop_
_entity.id
_entity.type
_entity.pdbx_description
1 polymer ?
#
loop_
_entity_poly.entity_id
_entity_poly.type
_entity_poly.pdbx_seq_one_letter_code
_entity_poly.pdbx_strand_id
1 'polypeptide(L)' 'MDPNKIKLEDLSKSFEYTKACLEIDSIEEIENVKNIAKAYIKLYLKQQEVVKDLMKINL' A
#
# COMPACT_ATOMS: atom_id res chain seq x y z
N MET A 1 -6.72 -7.98 -9.93
CA MET A 1 -5.65 -6.97 -9.87
C MET A 1 -4.30 -7.66 -9.78
N ASP A 2 -3.41 -7.33 -10.66
CA ASP A 2 -2.08 -7.94 -10.71
C ASP A 2 -1.03 -6.91 -10.28
N PRO A 3 -0.35 -7.11 -9.16
CA PRO A 3 0.63 -6.14 -8.66
C PRO A 3 1.81 -5.96 -9.63
N ASN A 4 2.09 -6.95 -10.45
CA ASN A 4 3.20 -6.87 -11.41
C ASN A 4 2.94 -5.89 -12.55
N LYS A 5 1.69 -5.45 -12.73
CA LYS A 5 1.32 -4.46 -13.72
C LYS A 5 1.46 -3.02 -13.23
N ILE A 6 1.71 -2.86 -11.94
CA ILE A 6 1.93 -1.56 -11.32
C ILE A 6 3.44 -1.35 -11.20
N LYS A 7 3.96 -0.29 -11.81
CA LYS A 7 5.39 0.02 -11.76
C LYS A 7 5.65 1.15 -10.79
N LEU A 8 6.60 0.94 -9.89
CA LEU A 8 7.09 1.97 -8.98
C LEU A 8 8.39 2.51 -9.54
N GLU A 9 8.42 3.80 -9.82
CA GLU A 9 9.60 4.44 -10.41
C GLU A 9 10.60 4.91 -9.36
N ASP A 10 10.13 5.17 -8.15
CA ASP A 10 10.97 5.55 -7.03
C ASP A 10 11.66 4.31 -6.47
N LEU A 11 13.00 4.33 -6.45
CA LEU A 11 13.79 3.19 -6.00
C LEU A 11 13.51 2.83 -4.54
N SER A 12 13.34 3.82 -3.67
CA SER A 12 13.06 3.58 -2.27
C SER A 12 11.68 2.94 -2.09
N LYS A 13 10.69 3.31 -2.90
CA LYS A 13 9.37 2.69 -2.88
C LYS A 13 9.40 1.26 -3.41
N SER A 14 10.23 1.00 -4.41
CA SER A 14 10.44 -0.36 -4.91
C SER A 14 11.04 -1.26 -3.84
N PHE A 15 12.01 -0.77 -3.07
CA PHE A 15 12.58 -1.51 -1.96
C PHE A 15 11.55 -1.77 -0.85
N GLU A 16 10.76 -0.77 -0.51
CA GLU A 16 9.69 -0.92 0.48
C GLU A 16 8.68 -1.99 0.05
N TYR A 17 8.34 -2.00 -1.23
CA TYR A 17 7.41 -2.99 -1.79
C TYR A 17 8.01 -4.40 -1.70
N THR A 18 9.26 -4.57 -2.10
CA THR A 18 9.95 -5.87 -2.04
C THR A 18 9.98 -6.40 -0.60
N LYS A 19 10.29 -5.54 0.35
CA LYS A 19 10.34 -5.89 1.77
C LYS A 19 8.96 -6.32 2.28
N ALA A 20 7.91 -5.57 1.90
CA ALA A 20 6.54 -5.90 2.27
C ALA A 20 6.11 -7.24 1.67
N CYS A 21 6.50 -7.52 0.42
CA CYS A 21 6.21 -8.81 -0.22
C CYS A 21 6.84 -9.97 0.54
N LEU A 22 8.08 -9.83 0.99
CA LEU A 22 8.75 -10.87 1.77
C LEU A 22 8.01 -11.12 3.08
N GLU A 23 7.55 -10.08 3.73
CA GLU A 23 6.77 -10.20 4.96
C GLU A 23 5.44 -10.93 4.71
N ILE A 24 4.72 -10.54 3.66
CA ILE A 24 3.44 -11.17 3.30
C ILE A 24 3.65 -12.64 2.95
N ASP A 25 4.68 -12.95 2.16
CA ASP A 25 4.96 -14.32 1.73
C ASP A 25 5.35 -15.23 2.90
N SER A 26 5.82 -14.67 4.01
CA SER A 26 6.17 -15.44 5.21
C SER A 26 4.97 -15.75 6.09
N ILE A 27 3.81 -15.15 5.84
CA ILE A 27 2.62 -15.34 6.66
C ILE A 27 1.91 -16.64 6.28
N GLU A 28 1.71 -17.52 7.25
CA GLU A 28 1.05 -18.80 7.01
C GLU A 28 -0.46 -18.75 7.23
N GLU A 29 -0.93 -17.87 8.12
CA GLU A 29 -2.35 -17.77 8.43
C GLU A 29 -3.06 -16.82 7.47
N ILE A 30 -4.07 -17.34 6.79
CA ILE A 30 -4.83 -16.57 5.79
C ILE A 30 -5.55 -15.36 6.41
N GLU A 31 -6.02 -15.47 7.65
CA GLU A 31 -6.68 -14.35 8.33
C GLU A 31 -5.75 -13.16 8.50
N ASN A 32 -4.47 -13.43 8.80
CA ASN A 32 -3.48 -12.37 8.92
C ASN A 32 -3.23 -11.69 7.57
N VAL A 33 -3.18 -12.45 6.49
CA VAL A 33 -3.02 -11.89 5.14
C VAL A 33 -4.22 -11.00 4.80
N LYS A 34 -5.43 -11.46 5.12
CA LYS A 34 -6.65 -10.67 4.88
C LYS A 34 -6.63 -9.36 5.66
N ASN A 35 -6.20 -9.41 6.91
CA ASN A 35 -6.12 -8.21 7.74
C ASN A 35 -5.11 -7.20 7.19
N ILE A 36 -3.98 -7.68 6.71
CA ILE A 36 -2.96 -6.84 6.08
C ILE A 36 -3.53 -6.19 4.82
N ALA A 37 -4.22 -6.95 3.98
CA ALA A 37 -4.82 -6.42 2.76
C ALA A 37 -5.85 -5.32 3.09
N LYS A 38 -6.68 -5.55 4.09
CA LYS A 38 -7.68 -4.56 4.53
C LYS A 38 -7.01 -3.31 5.09
N ALA A 39 -5.91 -3.47 5.82
CA ALA A 39 -5.16 -2.35 6.36
C ALA A 39 -4.55 -1.50 5.24
N TYR A 40 -3.98 -2.13 4.23
CA TYR A 40 -3.40 -1.40 3.09
C TYR A 40 -4.47 -0.65 2.30
N ILE A 41 -5.64 -1.24 2.10
CA ILE A 41 -6.75 -0.56 1.44
C ILE A 41 -7.16 0.68 2.25
N LYS A 42 -7.25 0.54 3.56
CA LYS A 42 -7.62 1.65 4.45
C LYS A 42 -6.59 2.77 4.40
N LEU A 43 -5.31 2.42 4.41
CA LEU A 43 -4.23 3.39 4.30
C LEU A 43 -4.26 4.13 2.96
N TYR A 44 -4.54 3.41 1.88
CA TYR A 44 -4.67 4.00 0.55
C TYR A 44 -5.81 5.03 0.51
N LEU A 45 -6.97 4.66 1.05
CA LEU A 45 -8.12 5.56 1.10
C LEU A 45 -7.85 6.76 2.01
N LYS A 46 -7.16 6.54 3.13
CA LYS A 46 -6.76 7.62 4.04
C LYS A 46 -5.81 8.59 3.35
N GLN A 47 -4.90 8.07 2.55
CA GLN A 47 -3.98 8.91 1.78
C GLN A 47 -4.74 9.80 0.79
N GLN A 48 -5.78 9.26 0.15
CA GLN A 48 -6.64 10.06 -0.74
C GLN A 48 -7.35 11.18 0.01
N GLU A 49 -7.84 10.93 1.21
CA GLU A 49 -8.46 11.95 2.05
C GLU A 49 -7.47 13.06 2.38
N VAL A 50 -6.25 12.70 2.76
CA VAL A 50 -5.20 13.67 3.10
C VAL A 50 -4.85 14.54 1.90
N VAL A 51 -4.68 13.94 0.73
CA VAL A 51 -4.38 14.68 -0.51
C VAL A 51 -5.51 15.65 -0.84
N LYS A 52 -6.76 15.21 -0.72
CA LYS A 52 -7.93 16.04 -0.97
C LYS A 52 -7.96 17.26 -0.03
N ASP A 53 -7.66 17.05 1.24
CA ASP A 53 -7.63 18.12 2.24
C ASP A 53 -6.51 19.13 1.96
N LEU A 54 -5.34 18.63 1.55
CA LEU A 54 -4.23 19.51 1.17
C LEU A 54 -4.60 20.37 -0.06
N MET A 55 -5.30 19.80 -1.03
CA MET A 55 -5.75 20.55 -2.20
C MET A 55 -6.74 21.63 -1.84
N LYS A 56 -7.59 21.41 -0.85
CA LYS A 56 -8.54 22.41 -0.36
C LYS A 56 -7.83 23.58 0.32
N ILE A 57 -6.75 23.30 1.04
CA ILE A 57 -5.97 24.33 1.72
C ILE A 57 -5.27 25.25 0.71
N ASN A 58 -4.88 24.71 -0.43
CA ASN A 58 -4.17 25.46 -1.47
C ASN A 58 -5.10 26.27 -2.39
N LEU A 59 -6.39 26.16 -2.20
CA LEU A 59 -7.38 26.93 -2.95
C LEU A 59 -7.82 28.16 -2.18
#